data_67cae8a40bf8f6009febd0e8941dcf78
#
_entry.id   67cae8a40bf8f6009febd0e8941dcf78
#
_cell.length_a   1.000
_cell.length_b   1.000
_cell.length_c   1.000
_cell.angle_alpha   90.00
_cell.angle_beta   90.00
_cell.angle_gamma   90.00
#
_symmetry.space_group_name_H-M   'P 1'
#
loop_
_entity.id
_entity.type
_entity.pdbx_description
1 polymer ?
#
loop_
_entity_poly.entity_id
_entity_poly.type
_entity_poly.pdbx_seq_one_letter_code
_entity_poly.pdbx_strand_id
1 'polypeptide(L)'
;MGLCRVNMPAIVVPGGTMNAGPDMLTLEQLGRYSARYERGEIDEQELDWAKQNACPGCGACSFIGTASTMQIMAEALGLALPGSALLPAASPDLLTYARRAGEQAVKLAYMEHMRPSDLVTRESFENAILVHAAISGSTNCLLHIPAIAHELGIEMTGDTFDRLHRGARYLLDVRPAGRWPAECFYYAGGVPAIMEEIRDFLHLDVMTVTGRTLGENLQEIRQSGFYERCAGWLQEFNRRYGCLLTKE
;
A
#
# COMPACT_ATOMS: atom_id res chain seq x y z
N MET A 1 -1.96 -14.97 5.10
CA MET A 1 -2.43 -16.33 5.44
C MET A 1 -1.29 -17.26 5.87
N GLY A 2 -0.35 -17.68 5.01
CA GLY A 2 0.70 -18.63 5.37
C GLY A 2 1.50 -18.25 6.64
N LEU A 3 1.88 -16.97 6.75
CA LEU A 3 2.55 -16.42 7.93
C LEU A 3 1.71 -16.58 9.20
N CYS A 4 0.41 -16.29 9.15
CA CYS A 4 -0.49 -16.43 10.29
C CYS A 4 -0.73 -17.91 10.65
N ARG A 5 -0.86 -18.79 9.65
CA ARG A 5 -1.05 -20.23 9.87
C ARG A 5 0.16 -20.87 10.54
N VAL A 6 1.37 -20.54 10.12
CA VAL A 6 2.63 -21.05 10.73
C VAL A 6 2.83 -20.46 12.12
N ASN A 7 2.34 -19.25 12.36
CA ASN A 7 2.37 -18.52 13.63
C ASN A 7 3.76 -18.46 14.29
N MET A 8 4.77 -18.18 13.49
CA MET A 8 6.13 -17.89 13.97
C MET A 8 6.43 -16.39 13.81
N PRO A 9 7.31 -15.81 14.64
CA PRO A 9 7.76 -14.42 14.45
C PRO A 9 8.23 -14.22 13.01
N ALA A 10 7.62 -13.25 12.32
CA ALA A 10 7.87 -13.00 10.92
C ALA A 10 7.53 -11.56 10.53
N ILE A 11 8.09 -11.09 9.42
CA ILE A 11 7.83 -9.77 8.86
C ILE A 11 7.55 -9.89 7.36
N VAL A 12 6.59 -9.11 6.87
CA VAL A 12 6.30 -8.99 5.44
C VAL A 12 7.21 -7.93 4.84
N VAL A 13 7.84 -8.25 3.71
CA VAL A 13 8.63 -7.31 2.92
C VAL A 13 7.88 -7.00 1.63
N PRO A 14 7.22 -5.84 1.52
CA PRO A 14 6.57 -5.43 0.30
C PRO A 14 7.55 -5.29 -0.87
N GLY A 15 7.18 -5.79 -2.05
CA GLY A 15 8.00 -5.73 -3.26
C GLY A 15 7.90 -4.39 -4.01
N GLY A 16 7.10 -3.47 -3.51
CA GLY A 16 6.92 -2.15 -4.08
C GLY A 16 5.98 -2.07 -5.28
N THR A 17 5.79 -0.87 -5.80
CA THR A 17 4.97 -0.59 -6.98
C THR A 17 5.85 -0.34 -8.21
N MET A 18 5.34 -0.70 -9.40
CA MET A 18 5.92 -0.31 -10.67
C MET A 18 5.76 1.19 -10.89
N ASN A 19 6.76 1.86 -11.45
CA ASN A 19 6.59 3.22 -11.95
C ASN A 19 5.66 3.24 -13.16
N ALA A 20 4.98 4.36 -13.40
CA ALA A 20 4.21 4.55 -14.62
C ALA A 20 5.11 4.62 -15.84
N GLY A 21 4.57 4.26 -17.00
CA GLY A 21 5.20 4.45 -18.29
C GLY A 21 5.21 5.92 -18.73
N PRO A 22 5.69 6.19 -19.97
CA PRO A 22 5.63 7.52 -20.57
C PRO A 22 4.20 8.09 -20.48
N ASP A 23 4.08 9.40 -20.32
CA ASP A 23 2.80 10.10 -20.15
C ASP A 23 1.92 9.55 -19.00
N MET A 24 2.59 9.04 -17.95
CA MET A 24 1.95 8.39 -16.82
C MET A 24 1.07 7.19 -17.23
N LEU A 25 1.42 6.50 -18.31
CA LEU A 25 0.69 5.33 -18.79
C LEU A 25 0.77 4.18 -17.77
N THR A 26 -0.38 3.56 -17.49
CA THR A 26 -0.52 2.45 -16.55
C THR A 26 -1.34 1.31 -17.18
N LEU A 27 -1.14 0.09 -16.70
CA LEU A 27 -1.67 -1.14 -17.33
C LEU A 27 -3.20 -1.12 -17.52
N GLU A 28 -3.95 -0.61 -16.55
CA GLU A 28 -5.42 -0.59 -16.63
C GLU A 28 -5.96 0.30 -17.76
N GLN A 29 -5.14 1.21 -18.28
CA GLN A 29 -5.51 2.06 -19.41
C GLN A 29 -5.51 1.32 -20.75
N LEU A 30 -4.86 0.15 -20.84
CA LEU A 30 -4.84 -0.64 -22.08
C LEU A 30 -6.23 -1.03 -22.58
N GLY A 31 -7.18 -1.26 -21.67
CA GLY A 31 -8.58 -1.49 -22.05
C GLY A 31 -9.17 -0.30 -22.81
N ARG A 32 -8.84 0.93 -22.41
CA ARG A 32 -9.28 2.14 -23.13
C ARG A 32 -8.60 2.25 -24.50
N TYR A 33 -7.31 1.96 -24.61
CA TYR A 33 -6.59 1.95 -25.90
C TYR A 33 -7.16 0.91 -26.85
N SER A 34 -7.44 -0.31 -26.37
CA SER A 34 -8.07 -1.36 -27.19
C SER A 34 -9.45 -0.94 -27.70
N ALA A 35 -10.30 -0.36 -26.84
CA ALA A 35 -11.61 0.13 -27.22
C ALA A 35 -11.55 1.29 -28.22
N ARG A 36 -10.57 2.20 -28.10
CA ARG A 36 -10.35 3.28 -29.08
C ARG A 36 -9.91 2.74 -30.44
N TYR A 37 -9.03 1.74 -30.43
CA TYR A 37 -8.58 1.06 -31.66
C TYR A 37 -9.75 0.36 -32.37
N GLU A 38 -10.59 -0.39 -31.65
CA GLU A 38 -11.78 -1.04 -32.20
C GLU A 38 -12.79 -0.06 -32.82
N ARG A 39 -12.85 1.19 -32.29
CA ARG A 39 -13.67 2.27 -32.84
C ARG A 39 -12.99 3.05 -33.96
N GLY A 40 -11.74 2.72 -34.33
CA GLY A 40 -10.99 3.44 -35.35
C GLY A 40 -10.53 4.85 -34.94
N GLU A 41 -10.47 5.14 -33.63
CA GLU A 41 -10.04 6.43 -33.06
C GLU A 41 -8.52 6.57 -33.01
N ILE A 42 -7.82 5.44 -32.96
CA ILE A 42 -6.36 5.32 -32.96
C ILE A 42 -5.92 4.25 -33.96
N ASP A 43 -4.69 4.29 -34.41
CA ASP A 43 -4.10 3.29 -35.27
C ASP A 43 -3.42 2.15 -34.48
N GLU A 44 -2.96 1.12 -35.21
CA GLU A 44 -2.27 -0.03 -34.60
C GLU A 44 -0.94 0.37 -33.97
N GLN A 45 -0.25 1.39 -34.50
CA GLN A 45 1.03 1.87 -33.95
C GLN A 45 0.83 2.49 -32.57
N GLU A 46 -0.22 3.29 -32.37
CA GLU A 46 -0.54 3.88 -31.06
C GLU A 46 -0.94 2.80 -30.04
N LEU A 47 -1.72 1.79 -30.46
CA LEU A 47 -2.08 0.67 -29.60
C LEU A 47 -0.86 -0.15 -29.20
N ASP A 48 0.04 -0.46 -30.12
CA ASP A 48 1.25 -1.24 -29.85
C ASP A 48 2.25 -0.45 -28.99
N TRP A 49 2.35 0.86 -29.20
CA TRP A 49 3.11 1.71 -28.29
C TRP A 49 2.57 1.63 -26.86
N ALA A 50 1.26 1.71 -26.67
CA ALA A 50 0.66 1.60 -25.35
C ALA A 50 0.94 0.23 -24.70
N LYS A 51 0.81 -0.88 -25.45
CA LYS A 51 1.11 -2.24 -24.97
C LYS A 51 2.57 -2.39 -24.53
N GLN A 52 3.50 -1.81 -25.27
CA GLN A 52 4.94 -1.89 -24.98
C GLN A 52 5.36 -1.06 -23.77
N ASN A 53 4.62 0.01 -23.46
CA ASN A 53 5.01 1.00 -22.44
C ASN A 53 4.17 0.96 -21.17
N ALA A 54 3.06 0.22 -21.12
CA ALA A 54 2.17 0.18 -19.95
C ALA A 54 2.76 -0.55 -18.73
N CYS A 55 3.80 -1.39 -18.93
CA CYS A 55 4.51 -2.13 -17.88
C CYS A 55 6.02 -1.95 -18.02
N PRO A 56 6.57 -0.77 -17.69
CA PRO A 56 7.96 -0.43 -18.02
C PRO A 56 8.99 -1.04 -17.07
N GLY A 57 8.60 -1.72 -15.99
CA GLY A 57 9.54 -2.17 -14.99
C GLY A 57 9.01 -3.27 -14.07
N CYS A 58 9.67 -3.44 -12.93
CA CYS A 58 9.31 -4.39 -11.88
C CYS A 58 8.36 -3.78 -10.84
N GLY A 59 7.77 -4.64 -10.01
CA GLY A 59 6.86 -4.27 -8.92
C GLY A 59 5.41 -4.66 -9.17
N ALA A 60 4.53 -4.36 -8.22
CA ALA A 60 3.09 -4.43 -8.41
C ALA A 60 2.65 -3.43 -9.49
N CYS A 61 1.48 -3.66 -10.10
CA CYS A 61 0.95 -2.75 -11.11
C CYS A 61 0.98 -1.29 -10.65
N SER A 62 1.24 -0.37 -11.59
CA SER A 62 1.34 1.07 -11.35
C SER A 62 0.01 1.77 -11.03
N PHE A 63 -0.99 0.99 -10.57
CA PHE A 63 -2.27 1.45 -10.05
C PHE A 63 -2.64 0.66 -8.79
N ILE A 64 -3.60 1.12 -7.98
CA ILE A 64 -4.01 0.42 -6.77
C ILE A 64 -4.98 -0.73 -7.12
N GLY A 65 -4.39 -1.84 -7.58
CA GLY A 65 -5.06 -3.14 -7.72
C GLY A 65 -4.89 -3.99 -6.47
N THR A 66 -5.16 -5.29 -6.58
CA THR A 66 -5.09 -6.24 -5.46
C THR A 66 -3.69 -6.31 -4.84
N ALA A 67 -2.64 -6.43 -5.67
CA ALA A 67 -1.27 -6.56 -5.18
C ALA A 67 -0.82 -5.31 -4.41
N SER A 68 -1.10 -4.11 -4.93
CA SER A 68 -0.81 -2.84 -4.27
C SER A 68 -1.61 -2.71 -2.98
N THR A 69 -2.91 -3.00 -3.01
CA THR A 69 -3.76 -2.97 -1.81
C THR A 69 -3.26 -3.92 -0.73
N MET A 70 -2.84 -5.15 -1.08
CA MET A 70 -2.37 -6.11 -0.08
C MET A 70 -1.00 -5.74 0.51
N GLN A 71 -0.14 -5.02 -0.19
CA GLN A 71 1.06 -4.41 0.41
C GLN A 71 0.68 -3.36 1.45
N ILE A 72 -0.29 -2.49 1.13
CA ILE A 72 -0.83 -1.49 2.07
C ILE A 72 -1.45 -2.20 3.28
N MET A 73 -2.25 -3.25 3.07
CA MET A 73 -2.86 -4.01 4.17
C MET A 73 -1.83 -4.69 5.06
N ALA A 74 -0.72 -5.20 4.52
CA ALA A 74 0.35 -5.79 5.34
C ALA A 74 0.98 -4.75 6.28
N GLU A 75 1.16 -3.52 5.82
CA GLU A 75 1.64 -2.42 6.65
C GLU A 75 0.57 -1.98 7.65
N ALA A 76 -0.68 -1.84 7.21
CA ALA A 76 -1.81 -1.43 8.06
C ALA A 76 -2.12 -2.42 9.19
N LEU A 77 -1.89 -3.72 8.96
CA LEU A 77 -1.97 -4.77 9.98
C LEU A 77 -0.78 -4.79 10.94
N GLY A 78 0.22 -3.92 10.75
CA GLY A 78 1.43 -3.91 11.55
C GLY A 78 2.41 -5.06 11.24
N LEU A 79 2.27 -5.76 10.11
CA LEU A 79 3.10 -6.90 9.69
C LEU A 79 4.27 -6.52 8.78
N ALA A 80 4.37 -5.27 8.34
CA ALA A 80 5.48 -4.73 7.55
C ALA A 80 6.08 -3.49 8.22
N LEU A 81 7.28 -3.09 7.83
CA LEU A 81 7.89 -1.86 8.35
C LEU A 81 7.10 -0.62 7.89
N PRO A 82 6.89 0.37 8.77
CA PRO A 82 6.24 1.62 8.41
C PRO A 82 6.91 2.31 7.22
N GLY A 83 6.10 2.75 6.25
CA GLY A 83 6.58 3.41 5.03
C GLY A 83 7.24 2.46 4.03
N SER A 84 6.98 1.15 4.10
CA SER A 84 7.52 0.18 3.13
C SER A 84 6.56 -0.17 1.99
N ALA A 85 5.25 -0.05 2.22
CA ALA A 85 4.27 -0.39 1.21
C ALA A 85 4.27 0.61 0.05
N LEU A 86 4.25 0.08 -1.17
CA LEU A 86 4.26 0.82 -2.44
C LEU A 86 5.47 1.72 -2.67
N LEU A 87 6.57 1.54 -1.92
CA LEU A 87 7.85 2.11 -2.31
C LEU A 87 8.15 1.69 -3.77
N PRO A 88 8.52 2.62 -4.68
CA PRO A 88 8.80 2.24 -6.05
C PRO A 88 9.82 1.12 -6.16
N ALA A 89 9.47 0.03 -6.86
CA ALA A 89 10.26 -1.21 -6.89
C ALA A 89 11.64 -1.04 -7.52
N ALA A 90 11.81 -0.05 -8.40
CA ALA A 90 13.10 0.31 -8.99
C ALA A 90 13.96 1.23 -8.10
N SER A 91 13.44 1.68 -6.94
CA SER A 91 14.20 2.53 -6.02
C SER A 91 15.25 1.71 -5.26
N PRO A 92 16.49 2.22 -5.10
CA PRO A 92 17.49 1.61 -4.24
C PRO A 92 17.05 1.53 -2.76
N ASP A 93 16.11 2.37 -2.34
CA ASP A 93 15.57 2.36 -0.99
C ASP A 93 14.81 1.07 -0.66
N LEU A 94 14.30 0.35 -1.68
CA LEU A 94 13.68 -0.97 -1.48
C LEU A 94 14.66 -1.96 -0.85
N LEU A 95 15.91 -1.97 -1.29
CA LEU A 95 16.96 -2.82 -0.72
C LEU A 95 17.31 -2.41 0.72
N THR A 96 17.22 -1.12 1.03
CA THR A 96 17.41 -0.61 2.40
C THR A 96 16.28 -1.10 3.32
N TYR A 97 15.03 -1.03 2.86
CA TYR A 97 13.90 -1.58 3.61
C TYR A 97 13.99 -3.10 3.78
N ALA A 98 14.40 -3.84 2.72
CA ALA A 98 14.59 -5.28 2.81
C ALA A 98 15.67 -5.66 3.84
N ARG A 99 16.80 -4.93 3.89
CA ARG A 99 17.84 -5.12 4.90
C ARG A 99 17.32 -4.85 6.32
N ARG A 100 16.64 -3.71 6.52
CA ARG A 100 16.03 -3.36 7.82
C ARG A 100 15.00 -4.41 8.26
N ALA A 101 14.22 -4.95 7.33
CA ALA A 101 13.27 -6.03 7.63
C ALA A 101 13.99 -7.31 8.05
N GLY A 102 15.11 -7.66 7.40
CA GLY A 102 15.96 -8.78 7.80
C GLY A 102 16.55 -8.61 9.21
N GLU A 103 17.07 -7.43 9.53
CA GLU A 103 17.54 -7.09 10.87
C GLU A 103 16.42 -7.17 11.92
N GLN A 104 15.22 -6.70 11.56
CA GLN A 104 14.06 -6.78 12.44
C GLN A 104 13.57 -8.21 12.63
N ALA A 105 13.60 -9.04 11.58
CA ALA A 105 13.24 -10.47 11.69
C ALA A 105 14.15 -11.22 12.70
N VAL A 106 15.44 -10.89 12.70
CA VAL A 106 16.37 -11.45 13.71
C VAL A 106 15.98 -11.00 15.12
N LYS A 107 15.67 -9.71 15.32
CA LYS A 107 15.23 -9.20 16.62
C LYS A 107 13.95 -9.89 17.10
N LEU A 108 12.95 -10.01 16.20
CA LEU A 108 11.68 -10.67 16.51
C LEU A 108 11.86 -12.11 17.03
N ALA A 109 12.87 -12.85 16.51
CA ALA A 109 13.15 -14.21 16.94
C ALA A 109 13.59 -14.33 18.41
N TYR A 110 14.08 -13.24 19.01
CA TYR A 110 14.52 -13.18 20.41
C TYR A 110 13.55 -12.40 21.32
N MET A 111 12.47 -11.84 20.76
CA MET A 111 11.47 -11.13 21.54
C MET A 111 10.31 -12.05 21.88
N GLU A 112 9.75 -11.89 23.08
CA GLU A 112 8.52 -12.57 23.49
C GLU A 112 7.29 -11.90 22.88
N HIS A 113 6.22 -12.66 22.69
CA HIS A 113 4.92 -12.14 22.22
C HIS A 113 4.97 -11.42 20.86
N MET A 114 5.79 -11.93 19.92
CA MET A 114 5.94 -11.39 18.57
C MET A 114 5.46 -12.32 17.45
N ARG A 115 4.62 -13.29 17.78
CA ARG A 115 3.95 -14.12 16.77
C ARG A 115 2.80 -13.33 16.11
N PRO A 116 2.42 -13.70 14.91
CA PRO A 116 1.24 -13.10 14.28
C PRO A 116 -0.01 -13.10 15.17
N SER A 117 -0.26 -14.16 15.93
CA SER A 117 -1.37 -14.26 16.90
C SER A 117 -1.25 -13.30 18.09
N ASP A 118 -0.03 -12.84 18.41
CA ASP A 118 0.20 -11.90 19.51
C ASP A 118 0.06 -10.44 19.02
N LEU A 119 0.38 -10.19 17.75
CA LEU A 119 0.45 -8.83 17.17
C LEU A 119 -0.85 -8.42 16.48
N VAL A 120 -1.46 -9.33 15.71
CA VAL A 120 -2.61 -9.01 14.86
C VAL A 120 -3.89 -9.32 15.61
N THR A 121 -4.49 -8.29 16.17
CA THR A 121 -5.74 -8.35 16.94
C THR A 121 -6.94 -7.93 16.07
N ARG A 122 -8.13 -7.99 16.63
CA ARG A 122 -9.35 -7.43 16.00
C ARG A 122 -9.16 -5.96 15.64
N GLU A 123 -8.58 -5.20 16.52
CA GLU A 123 -8.30 -3.76 16.35
C GLU A 123 -7.32 -3.52 15.20
N SER A 124 -6.31 -4.38 15.01
CA SER A 124 -5.40 -4.33 13.85
C SER A 124 -6.17 -4.52 12.54
N PHE A 125 -7.14 -5.44 12.50
CA PHE A 125 -8.00 -5.63 11.33
C PHE A 125 -8.94 -4.44 11.11
N GLU A 126 -9.52 -3.86 12.16
CA GLU A 126 -10.36 -2.67 12.04
C GLU A 126 -9.56 -1.48 11.49
N ASN A 127 -8.33 -1.26 11.96
CA ASN A 127 -7.40 -0.29 11.37
C ASN A 127 -7.15 -0.54 9.89
N ALA A 128 -6.84 -1.79 9.51
CA ALA A 128 -6.61 -2.13 8.11
C ALA A 128 -7.85 -1.91 7.23
N ILE A 129 -9.05 -2.20 7.71
CA ILE A 129 -10.31 -1.97 7.00
C ILE A 129 -10.58 -0.46 6.84
N LEU A 130 -10.28 0.37 7.84
CA LEU A 130 -10.38 1.83 7.73
C LEU A 130 -9.40 2.39 6.72
N VAL A 131 -8.14 1.92 6.71
CA VAL A 131 -7.16 2.27 5.69
C VAL A 131 -7.64 1.81 4.30
N HIS A 132 -8.18 0.59 4.18
CA HIS A 132 -8.76 0.08 2.93
C HIS A 132 -9.85 1.01 2.37
N ALA A 133 -10.75 1.48 3.23
CA ALA A 133 -11.79 2.44 2.86
C ALA A 133 -11.19 3.78 2.39
N ALA A 134 -10.24 4.32 3.14
CA ALA A 134 -9.59 5.60 2.85
C ALA A 134 -8.85 5.59 1.49
N ILE A 135 -8.30 4.46 1.08
CA ILE A 135 -7.60 4.31 -0.20
C ILE A 135 -8.49 3.81 -1.36
N SER A 136 -9.77 3.53 -1.13
CA SER A 136 -10.62 2.81 -2.10
C SER A 136 -9.94 1.54 -2.61
N GLY A 137 -9.48 0.70 -1.69
CA GLY A 137 -8.70 -0.50 -1.99
C GLY A 137 -9.49 -1.54 -2.79
N SER A 138 -8.76 -2.50 -3.36
CA SER A 138 -9.36 -3.57 -4.15
C SER A 138 -10.41 -4.37 -3.37
N THR A 139 -11.55 -4.62 -3.99
CA THR A 139 -12.63 -5.46 -3.44
C THR A 139 -12.18 -6.89 -3.11
N ASN A 140 -11.06 -7.36 -3.67
CA ASN A 140 -10.46 -8.64 -3.31
C ASN A 140 -10.04 -8.72 -1.82
N CYS A 141 -9.87 -7.59 -1.15
CA CYS A 141 -9.64 -7.55 0.30
C CYS A 141 -10.83 -8.10 1.12
N LEU A 142 -12.06 -8.02 0.58
CA LEU A 142 -13.23 -8.65 1.19
C LEU A 142 -13.14 -10.19 1.25
N LEU A 143 -12.23 -10.79 0.47
CA LEU A 143 -11.87 -12.22 0.56
C LEU A 143 -10.61 -12.43 1.40
N HIS A 144 -9.58 -11.61 1.16
CA HIS A 144 -8.25 -11.84 1.74
C HIS A 144 -8.18 -11.50 3.22
N ILE A 145 -8.76 -10.40 3.64
CA ILE A 145 -8.72 -9.97 5.06
C ILE A 145 -9.48 -10.94 5.95
N PRO A 146 -10.74 -11.35 5.66
CA PRO A 146 -11.41 -12.40 6.42
C PRO A 146 -10.64 -13.73 6.46
N ALA A 147 -10.02 -14.13 5.33
CA ALA A 147 -9.22 -15.34 5.28
C ALA A 147 -7.96 -15.27 6.16
N ILE A 148 -7.32 -14.10 6.27
CA ILE A 148 -6.18 -13.89 7.18
C ILE A 148 -6.67 -13.91 8.64
N ALA A 149 -7.78 -13.25 8.93
CA ALA A 149 -8.37 -13.21 10.26
C ALA A 149 -8.77 -14.60 10.76
N HIS A 150 -9.34 -15.42 9.86
CA HIS A 150 -9.72 -16.80 10.15
C HIS A 150 -8.52 -17.65 10.60
N GLU A 151 -7.33 -17.50 10.00
CA GLU A 151 -6.11 -18.21 10.42
C GLU A 151 -5.67 -17.86 11.86
N LEU A 152 -6.12 -16.73 12.38
CA LEU A 152 -5.85 -16.25 13.74
C LEU A 152 -7.05 -16.46 14.68
N GLY A 153 -8.11 -17.14 14.22
CA GLY A 153 -9.33 -17.35 15.00
C GLY A 153 -10.18 -16.07 15.22
N ILE A 154 -9.96 -15.04 14.42
CA ILE A 154 -10.67 -13.75 14.49
C ILE A 154 -11.76 -13.74 13.42
N GLU A 155 -13.01 -13.48 13.83
CA GLU A 155 -14.12 -13.35 12.91
C GLU A 155 -14.17 -11.95 12.30
N MET A 156 -14.03 -11.87 10.96
CA MET A 156 -14.22 -10.67 10.15
C MET A 156 -15.22 -10.97 9.02
N THR A 157 -16.33 -10.25 9.00
CA THR A 157 -17.43 -10.46 8.04
C THR A 157 -17.60 -9.28 7.10
N GLY A 158 -18.42 -9.43 6.06
CA GLY A 158 -18.82 -8.33 5.19
C GLY A 158 -19.53 -7.20 5.95
N ASP A 159 -20.28 -7.53 7.01
CA ASP A 159 -20.95 -6.52 7.87
C ASP A 159 -19.93 -5.66 8.64
N THR A 160 -18.78 -6.24 9.02
CA THR A 160 -17.67 -5.48 9.63
C THR A 160 -17.13 -4.44 8.66
N PHE A 161 -16.90 -4.84 7.40
CA PHE A 161 -16.47 -3.92 6.35
C PHE A 161 -17.51 -2.83 6.11
N ASP A 162 -18.78 -3.19 5.92
CA ASP A 162 -19.85 -2.23 5.67
C ASP A 162 -19.94 -1.18 6.78
N ARG A 163 -19.93 -1.63 8.04
CA ARG A 163 -19.99 -0.75 9.22
C ARG A 163 -18.84 0.24 9.27
N LEU A 164 -17.61 -0.22 9.04
CA LEU A 164 -16.42 0.64 9.11
C LEU A 164 -16.31 1.56 7.91
N HIS A 165 -16.65 1.07 6.71
CA HIS A 165 -16.60 1.86 5.48
C HIS A 165 -17.62 3.01 5.48
N ARG A 166 -18.80 2.85 6.07
CA ARG A 166 -19.82 3.91 6.11
C ARG A 166 -19.36 5.18 6.83
N GLY A 167 -18.43 5.05 7.80
CA GLY A 167 -17.84 6.18 8.53
C GLY A 167 -16.57 6.75 7.92
N ALA A 168 -16.00 6.07 6.95
CA ALA A 168 -14.71 6.42 6.37
C ALA A 168 -14.85 7.39 5.19
N ARG A 169 -13.82 8.23 5.00
CA ARG A 169 -13.70 9.12 3.83
C ARG A 169 -12.71 8.51 2.84
N TYR A 170 -13.04 8.61 1.55
CA TYR A 170 -12.10 8.35 0.47
C TYR A 170 -11.14 9.53 0.33
N LEU A 171 -9.84 9.27 0.36
CA LEU A 171 -8.79 10.29 0.40
C LEU A 171 -7.87 10.29 -0.82
N LEU A 172 -7.92 9.27 -1.67
CA LEU A 172 -6.95 9.09 -2.77
C LEU A 172 -7.52 9.40 -4.15
N ASP A 173 -6.82 10.24 -4.92
CA ASP A 173 -7.03 10.44 -6.36
C ASP A 173 -6.04 9.59 -7.18
N VAL A 174 -5.94 8.29 -6.87
CA VAL A 174 -5.02 7.33 -7.49
C VAL A 174 -5.80 6.30 -8.30
N ARG A 175 -5.25 5.90 -9.46
CA ARG A 175 -5.84 4.88 -10.34
C ARG A 175 -6.04 3.55 -9.63
N PRO A 176 -7.08 2.77 -9.99
CA PRO A 176 -7.96 2.94 -11.17
C PRO A 176 -9.09 3.95 -10.97
N ALA A 177 -9.44 4.34 -9.74
CA ALA A 177 -10.56 5.24 -9.45
C ALA A 177 -10.21 6.72 -9.64
N GLY A 178 -8.93 7.09 -9.51
CA GLY A 178 -8.43 8.45 -9.62
C GLY A 178 -7.57 8.69 -10.86
N ARG A 179 -6.82 9.79 -10.85
CA ARG A 179 -6.03 10.30 -11.99
C ARG A 179 -4.58 9.84 -11.97
N TRP A 180 -3.99 9.67 -10.78
CA TRP A 180 -2.55 9.55 -10.60
C TRP A 180 -2.09 8.08 -10.52
N PRO A 181 -0.88 7.74 -10.99
CA PRO A 181 -0.33 6.40 -10.81
C PRO A 181 -0.01 6.09 -9.34
N ALA A 182 0.13 4.79 -9.03
CA ALA A 182 0.31 4.31 -7.65
C ALA A 182 1.57 4.84 -6.95
N GLU A 183 2.64 5.15 -7.69
CA GLU A 183 3.85 5.75 -7.12
C GLU A 183 3.57 7.11 -6.45
N CYS A 184 2.59 7.86 -6.96
CA CYS A 184 2.17 9.13 -6.36
C CYS A 184 1.61 8.97 -4.94
N PHE A 185 0.96 7.85 -4.65
CA PHE A 185 0.54 7.52 -3.29
C PHE A 185 1.74 7.48 -2.34
N TYR A 186 2.81 6.80 -2.73
CA TYR A 186 4.03 6.74 -1.93
C TYR A 186 4.68 8.12 -1.77
N TYR A 187 4.75 8.90 -2.86
CA TYR A 187 5.32 10.25 -2.85
C TYR A 187 4.51 11.25 -2.01
N ALA A 188 3.22 11.01 -1.83
CA ALA A 188 2.38 11.78 -0.90
C ALA A 188 2.54 11.37 0.58
N GLY A 189 3.38 10.37 0.88
CA GLY A 189 3.65 9.88 2.24
C GLY A 189 3.10 8.48 2.53
N GLY A 190 2.53 7.80 1.55
CA GLY A 190 2.12 6.39 1.63
C GLY A 190 1.14 6.07 2.75
N VAL A 191 1.22 4.84 3.27
CA VAL A 191 0.35 4.35 4.35
C VAL A 191 0.46 5.21 5.62
N PRO A 192 1.65 5.64 6.07
CA PRO A 192 1.74 6.51 7.25
C PRO A 192 0.96 7.81 7.11
N ALA A 193 0.96 8.45 5.92
CA ALA A 193 0.21 9.68 5.72
C ALA A 193 -1.31 9.43 5.80
N ILE A 194 -1.82 8.36 5.17
CA ILE A 194 -3.24 7.97 5.29
C ILE A 194 -3.61 7.73 6.76
N MET A 195 -2.78 7.00 7.50
CA MET A 195 -3.05 6.72 8.91
C MET A 195 -3.04 7.99 9.78
N GLU A 196 -2.21 8.97 9.46
CA GLU A 196 -2.24 10.26 10.15
C GLU A 196 -3.53 11.05 9.85
N GLU A 197 -4.04 11.03 8.61
CA GLU A 197 -5.29 11.69 8.22
C GLU A 197 -6.54 11.07 8.88
N ILE A 198 -6.51 9.76 9.13
CA ILE A 198 -7.62 9.06 9.80
C ILE A 198 -7.30 8.69 11.26
N ARG A 199 -6.28 9.33 11.85
CA ARG A 199 -5.71 8.97 13.15
C ARG A 199 -6.73 8.80 14.27
N ASP A 200 -7.71 9.69 14.31
CA ASP A 200 -8.74 9.72 15.37
C ASP A 200 -9.69 8.51 15.33
N PHE A 201 -9.68 7.75 14.24
CA PHE A 201 -10.47 6.54 14.06
C PHE A 201 -9.67 5.26 14.29
N LEU A 202 -8.35 5.35 14.48
CA LEU A 202 -7.45 4.20 14.57
C LEU A 202 -7.20 3.80 16.03
N HIS A 203 -7.06 2.51 16.25
CA HIS A 203 -6.54 1.94 17.48
C HIS A 203 -4.99 2.08 17.47
N LEU A 204 -4.48 3.09 18.13
CA LEU A 204 -3.06 3.46 18.09
C LEU A 204 -2.17 2.62 19.02
N ASP A 205 -2.77 1.89 19.93
CA ASP A 205 -2.13 1.04 20.94
C ASP A 205 -1.83 -0.38 20.46
N VAL A 206 -2.30 -0.75 19.25
CA VAL A 206 -1.99 -2.06 18.65
C VAL A 206 -0.49 -2.23 18.41
N MET A 207 0.03 -3.40 18.80
CA MET A 207 1.43 -3.74 18.60
C MET A 207 1.73 -4.10 17.15
N THR A 208 2.96 -3.88 16.71
CA THR A 208 3.42 -4.17 15.36
C THR A 208 4.73 -4.95 15.35
N VAL A 209 5.14 -5.42 14.18
CA VAL A 209 6.43 -6.13 14.00
C VAL A 209 7.67 -5.30 14.33
N THR A 210 7.54 -4.00 14.57
CA THR A 210 8.66 -3.19 15.06
C THR A 210 8.95 -3.40 16.55
N GLY A 211 8.04 -4.06 17.29
CA GLY A 211 8.05 -4.13 18.75
C GLY A 211 7.55 -2.86 19.41
N ARG A 212 6.87 -2.00 18.65
CA ARG A 212 6.25 -0.75 19.09
C ARG A 212 4.79 -0.72 18.68
N THR A 213 4.03 0.15 19.33
CA THR A 213 2.64 0.41 18.93
C THR A 213 2.55 1.15 17.59
N LEU A 214 1.38 1.12 16.98
CA LEU A 214 1.10 1.91 15.77
C LEU A 214 1.35 3.40 16.03
N GLY A 215 0.88 3.92 17.16
CA GLY A 215 1.06 5.32 17.53
C GLY A 215 2.52 5.75 17.65
N GLU A 216 3.36 4.91 18.27
CA GLU A 216 4.80 5.13 18.37
C GLU A 216 5.49 5.09 17.00
N ASN A 217 5.09 4.16 16.12
CA ASN A 217 5.61 4.08 14.76
C ASN A 217 5.27 5.33 13.93
N LEU A 218 4.05 5.83 14.02
CA LEU A 218 3.65 7.06 13.34
C LEU A 218 4.43 8.27 13.85
N GLN A 219 4.68 8.34 15.16
CA GLN A 219 5.51 9.39 15.73
C GLN A 219 6.97 9.30 15.24
N GLU A 220 7.56 8.11 15.18
CA GLU A 220 8.91 7.91 14.66
C GLU A 220 9.02 8.30 13.18
N ILE A 221 8.06 7.88 12.35
CA ILE A 221 8.01 8.26 10.93
C ILE A 221 7.98 9.79 10.77
N ARG A 222 7.18 10.48 11.56
CA ARG A 222 7.07 11.94 11.54
C ARG A 222 8.41 12.63 11.84
N GLN A 223 9.22 12.03 12.71
CA GLN A 223 10.51 12.58 13.14
C GLN A 223 11.69 12.11 12.26
N SER A 224 11.48 11.12 11.40
CA SER A 224 12.57 10.46 10.65
C SER A 224 12.98 11.17 9.36
N GLY A 225 12.36 12.28 9.00
CA GLY A 225 12.53 12.93 7.69
C GLY A 225 11.88 12.14 6.54
N PHE A 226 10.97 11.19 6.84
CA PHE A 226 10.29 10.38 5.83
C PHE A 226 9.44 11.23 4.90
N TYR A 227 8.64 12.14 5.44
CA TYR A 227 7.75 12.99 4.64
C TYR A 227 8.51 13.99 3.79
N GLU A 228 9.64 14.49 4.25
CA GLU A 228 10.52 15.38 3.48
C GLU A 228 11.11 14.65 2.27
N ARG A 229 11.52 13.37 2.44
CA ARG A 229 11.97 12.53 1.31
C ARG A 229 10.86 12.27 0.32
N CYS A 230 9.66 11.93 0.80
CA CYS A 230 8.48 11.74 -0.06
C CYS A 230 8.17 13.02 -0.86
N ALA A 231 8.18 14.18 -0.22
CA ALA A 231 7.98 15.47 -0.88
C ALA A 231 9.04 15.74 -1.96
N GLY A 232 10.30 15.36 -1.72
CA GLY A 232 11.37 15.47 -2.72
C GLY A 232 11.08 14.62 -3.97
N TRP A 233 10.60 13.40 -3.80
CA TRP A 233 10.20 12.54 -4.92
C TRP A 233 8.95 13.06 -5.65
N LEU A 234 8.00 13.64 -4.92
CA LEU A 234 6.84 14.29 -5.52
C LEU A 234 7.23 15.47 -6.40
N GLN A 235 8.18 16.30 -5.96
CA GLN A 235 8.72 17.40 -6.75
C GLN A 235 9.42 16.89 -8.02
N GLU A 236 10.20 15.81 -7.92
CA GLU A 236 10.85 15.20 -9.07
C GLU A 236 9.84 14.61 -10.06
N PHE A 237 8.79 13.96 -9.57
CA PHE A 237 7.67 13.49 -10.39
C PHE A 237 7.00 14.64 -11.14
N ASN A 238 6.66 15.71 -10.44
CA ASN A 238 6.06 16.91 -11.02
C ASN A 238 6.95 17.52 -12.12
N ARG A 239 8.27 17.56 -11.87
CA ARG A 239 9.24 18.04 -12.86
C ARG A 239 9.29 17.14 -14.10
N ARG A 240 9.26 15.81 -13.91
CA ARG A 240 9.32 14.82 -14.99
C ARG A 240 8.12 14.92 -15.93
N TYR A 241 6.93 15.09 -15.38
CA TYR A 241 5.67 15.05 -16.14
C TYR A 241 5.05 16.43 -16.39
N GLY A 242 5.70 17.53 -15.96
CA GLY A 242 5.20 18.89 -16.13
C GLY A 242 3.85 19.14 -15.44
N CYS A 243 3.60 18.47 -14.32
CA CYS A 243 2.34 18.57 -13.57
C CYS A 243 2.52 19.28 -12.21
N LEU A 244 1.41 19.62 -11.57
CA LEU A 244 1.38 20.22 -10.23
C LEU A 244 0.52 19.31 -9.32
N LEU A 245 1.06 18.15 -8.99
CA LEU A 245 0.48 17.31 -7.95
C LEU A 245 0.92 17.86 -6.59
N THR A 246 -0.06 18.21 -5.76
CA THR A 246 0.15 18.63 -4.36
C THR A 246 -0.25 17.50 -3.43
N LYS A 247 0.17 17.60 -2.18
CA LYS A 247 -0.22 16.66 -1.13
C LYS A 247 -1.68 16.85 -0.68
N GLU A 248 -2.27 17.99 -1.05
CA GLU A 248 -3.65 18.39 -0.74
C GLU A 248 -4.66 17.83 -1.75
#